data_f62a53ad085e6e17f4d2aaf27d25c717
#
_entry.id   f62a53ad085e6e17f4d2aaf27d25c717
#
_cell.length_a   1.000
_cell.length_b   1.000
_cell.length_c   1.000
_cell.angle_alpha   90.00
_cell.angle_beta   90.00
_cell.angle_gamma   90.00
#
_symmetry.space_group_name_H-M   'P 1'
#
loop_
_entity.id
_entity.type
_entity.pdbx_description
1 polymer ?
#
loop_
_entity_poly.entity_id
_entity_poly.type
_entity_poly.pdbx_seq_one_letter_code
_entity_poly.pdbx_strand_id
1 'polypeptide(L)'
;AGVVYQAVCILISLFTKPIKFPDAPMDKRYAVLISARNEANVIGNLITCIQTQTYPTELVDIWLVADNCTDNTAEVARNMGCHVIERFNKELVGKGYALTYLLDQMNDSGASDPYDAFFVFDADNKLDKHYVEEMNKAFQSGFKILTSYRNSVNLSDNWVSSGSALW
;
A
#
# COMPACT_ATOMS: atom_id res chain seq x y z
N ALA A 1 -3.59 -31.32 -12.39
CA ALA A 1 -3.82 -30.86 -10.99
C ALA A 1 -4.30 -29.41 -10.94
N GLY A 2 -3.70 -28.46 -11.69
CA GLY A 2 -4.05 -27.02 -11.63
C GLY A 2 -5.48 -26.69 -12.05
N VAL A 3 -5.97 -27.27 -13.15
CA VAL A 3 -7.33 -26.99 -13.67
C VAL A 3 -8.42 -27.45 -12.72
N VAL A 4 -8.25 -28.62 -12.08
CA VAL A 4 -9.21 -29.11 -11.08
C VAL A 4 -9.25 -28.19 -9.86
N TYR A 5 -8.10 -27.75 -9.37
CA TYR A 5 -8.02 -26.80 -8.27
C TYR A 5 -8.75 -25.48 -8.60
N GLN A 6 -8.49 -24.91 -9.78
CA GLN A 6 -9.17 -23.69 -10.23
C GLN A 6 -10.68 -23.87 -10.35
N ALA A 7 -11.15 -25.00 -10.91
CA ALA A 7 -12.56 -25.30 -11.00
C ALA A 7 -13.23 -25.41 -9.62
N VAL A 8 -12.55 -26.04 -8.66
CA VAL A 8 -13.03 -26.11 -7.26
C VAL A 8 -13.08 -24.72 -6.62
N CYS A 9 -12.06 -23.89 -6.80
CA CYS A 9 -12.05 -22.51 -6.27
C CYS A 9 -13.20 -21.67 -6.86
N ILE A 10 -13.45 -21.78 -8.17
CA ILE A 10 -14.57 -21.10 -8.83
C ILE A 10 -15.90 -21.58 -8.26
N LEU A 11 -16.10 -22.90 -8.11
CA LEU A 11 -17.31 -23.45 -7.51
C LEU A 11 -17.53 -22.94 -6.08
N ILE A 12 -16.49 -22.95 -5.25
CA ILE A 12 -16.57 -22.42 -3.88
C ILE A 12 -16.92 -20.93 -3.91
N SER A 13 -16.32 -20.13 -4.79
CA SER A 13 -16.57 -18.69 -4.87
C SER A 13 -18.02 -18.34 -5.25
N LEU A 14 -18.72 -19.21 -5.99
CA LEU A 14 -20.13 -19.03 -6.33
C LEU A 14 -21.06 -19.18 -5.11
N PHE A 15 -20.64 -19.92 -4.09
CA PHE A 15 -21.44 -20.19 -2.90
C PHE A 15 -20.98 -19.40 -1.66
N THR A 16 -19.80 -18.78 -1.71
CA THR A 16 -19.26 -17.94 -0.61
C THR A 16 -19.66 -16.48 -0.80
N LYS A 17 -20.17 -15.87 0.26
CA LYS A 17 -20.40 -14.42 0.28
C LYS A 17 -19.11 -13.71 0.72
N PRO A 18 -18.79 -12.54 0.15
CA PRO A 18 -17.68 -11.74 0.64
C PRO A 18 -17.90 -11.41 2.12
N ILE A 19 -16.82 -11.48 2.89
CA ILE A 19 -16.84 -11.07 4.30
C ILE A 19 -17.08 -9.56 4.33
N LYS A 20 -18.12 -9.15 5.08
CA LYS A 20 -18.38 -7.74 5.38
C LYS A 20 -18.03 -7.49 6.84
N PHE A 21 -17.20 -6.51 7.07
CA PHE A 21 -16.90 -6.06 8.42
C PHE A 21 -17.94 -5.03 8.88
N PRO A 22 -18.27 -4.99 10.18
CA PRO A 22 -19.15 -3.95 10.73
C PRO A 22 -18.50 -2.57 10.57
N ASP A 23 -19.32 -1.54 10.48
CA ASP A 23 -18.84 -0.17 10.49
C ASP A 23 -18.06 0.11 11.78
N ALA A 24 -16.98 0.85 11.63
CA ALA A 24 -16.06 1.15 12.72
C ALA A 24 -15.74 2.66 12.76
N PRO A 25 -15.46 3.24 13.94
CA PRO A 25 -15.04 4.62 14.05
C PRO A 25 -13.78 4.88 13.22
N MET A 26 -13.69 6.07 12.61
CA MET A 26 -12.50 6.51 11.89
C MET A 26 -11.61 7.32 12.83
N ASP A 27 -11.06 6.68 13.86
CA ASP A 27 -10.29 7.27 14.94
C ASP A 27 -8.85 6.74 15.04
N LYS A 28 -8.51 5.76 14.19
CA LYS A 28 -7.18 5.13 14.17
C LYS A 28 -6.22 5.91 13.31
N ARG A 29 -4.98 6.01 13.75
CA ARG A 29 -3.93 6.69 13.03
C ARG A 29 -3.05 5.70 12.27
N TYR A 30 -2.83 5.95 10.99
CA TYR A 30 -2.11 5.07 10.09
C TYR A 30 -0.89 5.75 9.48
N ALA A 31 0.19 4.99 9.32
CA ALA A 31 1.29 5.39 8.46
C ALA A 31 1.29 4.54 7.18
N VAL A 32 1.40 5.20 6.04
CA VAL A 32 1.60 4.55 4.74
C VAL A 32 3.08 4.56 4.42
N LEU A 33 3.69 3.38 4.31
CA LEU A 33 5.09 3.18 4.00
C LEU A 33 5.27 2.87 2.51
N ILE A 34 6.06 3.68 1.83
CA ILE A 34 6.34 3.55 0.40
C ILE A 34 7.85 3.45 0.19
N SER A 35 8.29 2.41 -0.51
CA SER A 35 9.65 2.34 -1.03
C SER A 35 9.63 2.68 -2.52
N ALA A 36 10.36 3.72 -2.89
CA ALA A 36 10.43 4.20 -4.27
C ALA A 36 11.88 4.25 -4.77
N ARG A 37 12.07 3.87 -6.04
CA ARG A 37 13.35 3.97 -6.72
C ARG A 37 13.19 4.45 -8.15
N ASN A 38 13.49 5.73 -8.42
CA ASN A 38 13.30 6.38 -9.71
C ASN A 38 11.84 6.31 -10.21
N GLU A 39 10.90 6.70 -9.33
CA GLU A 39 9.45 6.64 -9.56
C GLU A 39 8.81 8.03 -9.68
N ALA A 40 9.60 9.07 -10.02
CA ALA A 40 9.13 10.46 -10.10
C ALA A 40 7.87 10.64 -10.95
N ASN A 41 7.71 9.84 -12.00
CA ASN A 41 6.58 9.96 -12.94
C ASN A 41 5.27 9.35 -12.42
N VAL A 42 5.33 8.45 -11.44
CA VAL A 42 4.16 7.67 -10.99
C VAL A 42 3.81 7.90 -9.53
N ILE A 43 4.79 8.23 -8.69
CA ILE A 43 4.59 8.37 -7.24
C ILE A 43 3.51 9.38 -6.87
N GLY A 44 3.37 10.48 -7.63
CA GLY A 44 2.35 11.50 -7.40
C GLY A 44 0.92 10.96 -7.50
N ASN A 45 0.68 9.95 -8.36
CA ASN A 45 -0.63 9.33 -8.50
C ASN A 45 -1.02 8.57 -7.22
N LEU A 46 -0.09 7.78 -6.65
CA LEU A 46 -0.34 7.06 -5.41
C LEU A 46 -0.57 8.03 -4.24
N ILE A 47 0.28 9.06 -4.10
CA ILE A 47 0.12 10.08 -3.05
C ILE A 47 -1.27 10.73 -3.14
N THR A 48 -1.69 11.13 -4.34
CA THR A 48 -3.02 11.71 -4.57
C THR A 48 -4.13 10.71 -4.19
N CYS A 49 -4.00 9.44 -4.57
CA CYS A 49 -4.98 8.40 -4.18
C CYS A 49 -5.09 8.25 -2.66
N ILE A 50 -3.99 8.39 -1.91
CA ILE A 50 -4.02 8.31 -0.44
C ILE A 50 -4.65 9.57 0.15
N GLN A 51 -4.31 10.74 -0.35
CA GLN A 51 -4.83 12.04 0.13
C GLN A 51 -6.32 12.26 -0.20
N THR A 52 -6.88 11.50 -1.14
CA THR A 52 -8.29 11.59 -1.55
C THR A 52 -9.16 10.44 -1.04
N GLN A 53 -8.66 9.69 -0.05
CA GLN A 53 -9.44 8.64 0.61
C GLN A 53 -10.64 9.22 1.37
N THR A 54 -11.67 8.39 1.59
CA THR A 54 -12.82 8.76 2.46
C THR A 54 -12.47 8.79 3.93
N TYR A 55 -11.34 8.21 4.32
CA TYR A 55 -10.79 8.25 5.67
C TYR A 55 -10.20 9.64 5.98
N PRO A 56 -10.31 10.17 7.23
CA PRO A 56 -9.76 11.47 7.58
C PRO A 56 -8.27 11.57 7.26
N THR A 57 -7.89 12.55 6.43
CA THR A 57 -6.52 12.69 5.93
C THR A 57 -5.51 13.06 7.01
N GLU A 58 -5.95 13.73 8.08
CA GLU A 58 -5.16 14.06 9.26
C GLU A 58 -4.77 12.85 10.12
N LEU A 59 -5.38 11.71 9.84
CA LEU A 59 -5.09 10.43 10.51
C LEU A 59 -4.24 9.48 9.64
N VAL A 60 -3.83 9.92 8.45
CA VAL A 60 -3.05 9.09 7.51
C VAL A 60 -1.81 9.85 7.06
N ASP A 61 -0.67 9.50 7.62
CA ASP A 61 0.62 10.07 7.24
C ASP A 61 1.32 9.21 6.19
N ILE A 62 2.01 9.85 5.24
CA ILE A 62 2.75 9.16 4.18
C ILE A 62 4.25 9.27 4.45
N TRP A 63 4.89 8.12 4.58
CA TRP A 63 6.33 7.95 4.76
C TRP A 63 6.93 7.27 3.54
N LEU A 64 7.89 7.92 2.92
CA LEU A 64 8.55 7.43 1.71
C LEU A 64 10.05 7.28 1.93
N VAL A 65 10.58 6.12 1.60
CA VAL A 65 12.03 5.94 1.45
C VAL A 65 12.39 5.99 -0.03
N ALA A 66 13.16 7.01 -0.41
CA ALA A 66 13.76 7.14 -1.73
C ALA A 66 15.07 6.36 -1.77
N ASP A 67 15.01 5.09 -2.25
CA ASP A 67 16.13 4.15 -2.20
C ASP A 67 16.99 4.23 -3.45
N ASN A 68 18.21 4.76 -3.33
CA ASN A 68 19.16 4.91 -4.43
C ASN A 68 18.56 5.66 -5.65
N CYS A 69 17.71 6.65 -5.42
CA CYS A 69 17.14 7.47 -6.48
C CYS A 69 18.22 8.35 -7.14
N THR A 70 18.11 8.50 -8.46
CA THR A 70 18.92 9.38 -9.29
C THR A 70 18.08 10.45 -9.98
N ASP A 71 16.76 10.37 -9.84
CA ASP A 71 15.77 11.32 -10.33
C ASP A 71 15.20 12.18 -9.19
N ASN A 72 14.19 12.99 -9.47
CA ASN A 72 13.55 13.87 -8.50
C ASN A 72 12.40 13.22 -7.69
N THR A 73 12.37 11.88 -7.56
CA THR A 73 11.33 11.15 -6.78
C THR A 73 11.16 11.72 -5.37
N ALA A 74 12.26 11.94 -4.65
CA ALA A 74 12.24 12.47 -3.28
C ALA A 74 11.64 13.88 -3.21
N GLU A 75 12.00 14.74 -4.16
CA GLU A 75 11.50 16.10 -4.25
C GLU A 75 10.00 16.15 -4.53
N VAL A 76 9.53 15.36 -5.50
CA VAL A 76 8.10 15.24 -5.83
C VAL A 76 7.30 14.84 -4.58
N ALA A 77 7.74 13.83 -3.85
CA ALA A 77 7.04 13.36 -2.66
C ALA A 77 7.04 14.42 -1.54
N ARG A 78 8.15 15.13 -1.29
CA ARG A 78 8.21 16.21 -0.30
C ARG A 78 7.26 17.35 -0.64
N ASN A 79 7.22 17.76 -1.90
CA ASN A 79 6.33 18.83 -2.36
C ASN A 79 4.84 18.47 -2.22
N MET A 80 4.53 17.19 -2.18
CA MET A 80 3.17 16.68 -1.91
C MET A 80 2.90 16.40 -0.42
N GLY A 81 3.79 16.81 0.49
CA GLY A 81 3.58 16.73 1.94
C GLY A 81 3.94 15.40 2.59
N CYS A 82 4.70 14.54 1.91
CA CYS A 82 5.17 13.28 2.49
C CYS A 82 6.39 13.48 3.39
N HIS A 83 6.51 12.63 4.41
CA HIS A 83 7.77 12.45 5.14
C HIS A 83 8.72 11.62 4.28
N VAL A 84 9.85 12.19 3.86
CA VAL A 84 10.76 11.53 2.92
C VAL A 84 12.12 11.32 3.53
N ILE A 85 12.59 10.08 3.51
CA ILE A 85 13.94 9.67 3.89
C ILE A 85 14.67 9.20 2.63
N GLU A 86 15.85 9.72 2.38
CA GLU A 86 16.71 9.26 1.29
C GLU A 86 17.71 8.22 1.82
N ARG A 87 17.85 7.14 1.08
CA ARG A 87 18.78 6.07 1.39
C ARG A 87 19.67 5.78 0.20
N PHE A 88 20.98 5.77 0.45
CA PHE A 88 22.00 5.43 -0.55
C PHE A 88 22.82 4.25 -0.04
N ASN A 89 22.48 3.06 -0.49
CA ASN A 89 23.17 1.83 -0.13
C ASN A 89 23.23 0.90 -1.34
N LYS A 90 24.44 0.60 -1.83
CA LYS A 90 24.64 -0.26 -3.01
C LYS A 90 24.84 -1.73 -2.66
N GLU A 91 25.02 -2.07 -1.40
CA GLU A 91 25.22 -3.45 -0.92
C GLU A 91 23.90 -4.10 -0.57
N LEU A 92 23.08 -3.43 0.23
CA LEU A 92 21.77 -3.92 0.66
C LEU A 92 20.67 -3.32 -0.22
N VAL A 93 20.56 -3.80 -1.45
CA VAL A 93 19.59 -3.31 -2.44
C VAL A 93 18.30 -4.12 -2.38
N GLY A 94 17.17 -3.43 -2.40
CA GLY A 94 15.84 -4.04 -2.50
C GLY A 94 14.81 -3.44 -1.55
N LYS A 95 13.53 -3.61 -1.89
CA LYS A 95 12.38 -3.05 -1.17
C LYS A 95 12.39 -3.40 0.33
N GLY A 96 12.70 -4.65 0.66
CA GLY A 96 12.74 -5.10 2.06
C GLY A 96 13.76 -4.30 2.89
N TYR A 97 14.99 -4.15 2.39
CA TYR A 97 16.03 -3.37 3.06
C TYR A 97 15.67 -1.88 3.17
N ALA A 98 15.04 -1.33 2.14
CA ALA A 98 14.61 0.06 2.15
C ALA A 98 13.50 0.29 3.19
N LEU A 99 12.50 -0.58 3.26
CA LEU A 99 11.43 -0.51 4.26
C LEU A 99 11.93 -0.75 5.68
N THR A 100 12.86 -1.70 5.87
CA THR A 100 13.49 -1.91 7.19
C THR A 100 14.21 -0.64 7.63
N TYR A 101 15.01 -0.04 6.76
CA TYR A 101 15.69 1.22 7.05
C TYR A 101 14.72 2.35 7.42
N LEU A 102 13.60 2.47 6.69
CA LEU A 102 12.56 3.45 7.00
C LEU A 102 11.97 3.23 8.39
N LEU A 103 11.61 1.98 8.71
CA LEU A 103 11.05 1.62 10.03
C LEU A 103 12.05 1.85 11.15
N ASP A 104 13.32 1.52 10.95
CA ASP A 104 14.38 1.77 11.95
C ASP A 104 14.51 3.27 12.23
N GLN A 105 14.53 4.12 11.19
CA GLN A 105 14.56 5.58 11.37
C GLN A 105 13.32 6.13 12.08
N MET A 106 12.14 5.58 11.78
CA MET A 106 10.90 5.96 12.47
C MET A 106 10.93 5.55 13.95
N ASN A 107 11.41 4.35 14.25
CA ASN A 107 11.52 3.84 15.63
C ASN A 107 12.56 4.62 16.44
N ASP A 108 13.73 4.85 15.88
CA ASP A 108 14.83 5.58 16.54
C ASP A 108 14.45 7.02 16.88
N SER A 109 13.60 7.64 16.06
CA SER A 109 13.09 8.99 16.28
C SER A 109 11.79 9.06 17.09
N GLY A 110 11.19 7.91 17.45
CA GLY A 110 9.86 7.85 18.09
C GLY A 110 8.71 8.22 17.15
N ALA A 111 8.96 8.38 15.86
CA ALA A 111 7.93 8.76 14.89
C ALA A 111 6.93 7.62 14.59
N SER A 112 7.25 6.38 14.97
CA SER A 112 6.35 5.23 14.83
C SER A 112 5.28 5.17 15.94
N ASP A 113 5.51 5.77 17.09
CA ASP A 113 4.68 5.63 18.29
C ASP A 113 3.21 6.05 18.12
N PRO A 114 2.88 7.11 17.34
CA PRO A 114 1.49 7.57 17.24
C PRO A 114 0.61 6.71 16.35
N TYR A 115 1.16 5.69 15.64
CA TYR A 115 0.40 4.92 14.65
C TYR A 115 -0.14 3.61 15.23
N ASP A 116 -1.41 3.34 14.97
CA ASP A 116 -2.08 2.09 15.33
C ASP A 116 -1.70 0.94 14.39
N ALA A 117 -1.45 1.24 13.11
CA ALA A 117 -1.00 0.27 12.11
C ALA A 117 -0.31 0.92 10.91
N PHE A 118 0.30 0.08 10.07
CA PHE A 118 1.07 0.46 8.91
C PHE A 118 0.49 -0.15 7.64
N PHE A 119 0.37 0.65 6.59
CA PHE A 119 0.13 0.19 5.22
C PHE A 119 1.46 0.15 4.47
N VAL A 120 1.62 -0.82 3.58
CA VAL A 120 2.80 -0.91 2.72
C VAL A 120 2.35 -0.97 1.26
N PHE A 121 2.76 0.00 0.46
CA PHE A 121 2.42 0.07 -0.96
C PHE A 121 3.68 0.14 -1.84
N ASP A 122 3.53 -0.30 -3.08
CA ASP A 122 4.46 -0.02 -4.16
C ASP A 122 4.13 1.35 -4.78
N ALA A 123 5.13 2.07 -5.28
CA ALA A 123 4.97 3.43 -5.78
C ALA A 123 4.01 3.57 -6.98
N ASP A 124 3.75 2.48 -7.68
CA ASP A 124 2.86 2.37 -8.84
C ASP A 124 1.44 1.89 -8.49
N ASN A 125 1.14 1.65 -7.21
CA ASN A 125 -0.17 1.19 -6.80
C ASN A 125 -1.24 2.27 -7.01
N LYS A 126 -2.46 1.82 -7.30
CA LYS A 126 -3.65 2.66 -7.38
C LYS A 126 -4.69 2.11 -6.40
N LEU A 127 -5.17 2.96 -5.51
CA LEU A 127 -6.10 2.58 -4.46
C LEU A 127 -7.54 2.98 -4.81
N ASP A 128 -8.51 2.16 -4.42
CA ASP A 128 -9.89 2.58 -4.34
C ASP A 128 -10.05 3.67 -3.26
N LYS A 129 -10.95 4.60 -3.46
CA LYS A 129 -11.17 5.74 -2.54
C LYS A 129 -11.65 5.34 -1.15
N HIS A 130 -12.21 4.15 -0.98
CA HIS A 130 -12.68 3.62 0.31
C HIS A 130 -11.70 2.62 0.93
N TYR A 131 -10.51 2.46 0.34
CA TYR A 131 -9.56 1.41 0.74
C TYR A 131 -9.19 1.49 2.23
N VAL A 132 -8.78 2.66 2.70
CA VAL A 132 -8.36 2.84 4.10
C VAL A 132 -9.53 2.64 5.07
N GLU A 133 -10.72 3.11 4.71
CA GLU A 133 -11.94 2.90 5.48
C GLU A 133 -12.26 1.41 5.65
N GLU A 134 -12.26 0.63 4.57
CA GLU A 134 -12.56 -0.79 4.62
C GLU A 134 -11.49 -1.59 5.39
N MET A 135 -10.22 -1.22 5.24
CA MET A 135 -9.14 -1.82 6.02
C MET A 135 -9.22 -1.46 7.51
N ASN A 136 -9.67 -0.25 7.85
CA ASN A 136 -9.94 0.15 9.23
C ASN A 136 -11.05 -0.71 9.87
N LYS A 137 -12.14 -1.01 9.14
CA LYS A 137 -13.20 -1.91 9.62
C LYS A 137 -12.65 -3.30 9.95
N ALA A 138 -11.83 -3.85 9.07
CA ALA A 138 -11.18 -5.14 9.29
C ALA A 138 -10.20 -5.10 10.48
N PHE A 139 -9.37 -4.07 10.59
CA PHE A 139 -8.43 -3.88 11.68
C PHE A 139 -9.15 -3.81 13.04
N GLN A 140 -10.19 -3.00 13.16
CA GLN A 140 -10.98 -2.88 14.39
C GLN A 140 -11.81 -4.13 14.71
N SER A 141 -12.02 -5.03 13.75
CA SER A 141 -12.59 -6.36 13.98
C SER A 141 -11.57 -7.36 14.56
N GLY A 142 -10.34 -6.93 14.89
CA GLY A 142 -9.32 -7.70 15.59
C GLY A 142 -8.26 -8.35 14.71
N PHE A 143 -8.27 -8.10 13.41
CA PHE A 143 -7.24 -8.62 12.50
C PHE A 143 -5.97 -7.76 12.57
N LYS A 144 -4.83 -8.37 12.90
CA LYS A 144 -3.55 -7.68 13.04
C LYS A 144 -2.75 -7.63 11.74
N ILE A 145 -2.96 -8.58 10.82
CA ILE A 145 -2.30 -8.66 9.53
C ILE A 145 -3.39 -8.80 8.48
N LEU A 146 -3.39 -7.89 7.52
CA LEU A 146 -4.40 -7.80 6.48
C LEU A 146 -3.73 -7.75 5.11
N THR A 147 -4.36 -8.40 4.14
CA THR A 147 -4.02 -8.25 2.73
C THR A 147 -5.29 -8.02 1.94
N SER A 148 -5.19 -7.28 0.85
CA SER A 148 -6.33 -7.00 -0.02
C SER A 148 -6.17 -7.67 -1.38
N TYR A 149 -7.29 -7.82 -2.07
CA TYR A 149 -7.28 -8.21 -3.47
C TYR A 149 -6.58 -7.13 -4.32
N ARG A 150 -5.69 -7.58 -5.21
CA ARG A 150 -5.04 -6.73 -6.19
C ARG A 150 -5.55 -7.08 -7.58
N ASN A 151 -5.86 -6.07 -8.37
CA ASN A 151 -6.28 -6.23 -9.76
C ASN A 151 -5.35 -5.43 -10.67
N SER A 152 -5.18 -5.90 -11.91
CA SER A 152 -4.49 -5.13 -12.94
C SER A 152 -5.37 -3.97 -13.41
N VAL A 153 -4.82 -2.75 -13.46
CA VAL A 153 -5.53 -1.57 -13.97
C VAL A 153 -5.88 -1.73 -15.45
N ASN A 154 -5.07 -2.50 -16.19
CA ASN A 154 -5.16 -2.70 -17.63
C ASN A 154 -5.78 -4.05 -18.01
N LEU A 155 -6.77 -4.51 -17.25
CA LEU A 155 -7.37 -5.84 -17.41
C LEU A 155 -7.90 -6.10 -18.84
N SER A 156 -8.38 -5.06 -19.50
CA SER A 156 -8.99 -5.13 -20.84
C SER A 156 -8.04 -4.85 -22.00
N ASP A 157 -6.80 -4.45 -21.76
CA ASP A 157 -5.91 -3.97 -22.82
C ASP A 157 -5.34 -5.10 -23.69
N ASN A 158 -5.09 -6.26 -23.07
CA ASN A 158 -4.64 -7.45 -23.80
C ASN A 158 -4.82 -8.73 -22.93
N TRP A 159 -4.68 -9.90 -23.58
CA TRP A 159 -4.87 -11.19 -22.93
C TRP A 159 -3.81 -11.50 -21.84
N VAL A 160 -2.61 -10.89 -21.90
CA VAL A 160 -1.55 -11.07 -20.91
C VAL A 160 -1.93 -10.36 -19.60
N SER A 161 -2.42 -9.12 -19.67
CA SER A 161 -2.90 -8.39 -18.48
C SER A 161 -4.14 -9.05 -17.87
N SER A 162 -5.04 -9.60 -18.69
CA SER A 162 -6.17 -10.40 -18.21
C SER A 162 -5.72 -11.68 -17.52
N GLY A 163 -4.68 -12.34 -18.02
CA GLY A 163 -4.10 -13.55 -17.41
C GLY A 163 -3.40 -13.28 -16.09
N SER A 164 -2.71 -12.15 -15.95
CA SER A 164 -2.00 -11.78 -14.72
C SER A 164 -2.94 -11.41 -13.56
N ALA A 165 -4.16 -11.00 -13.85
CA ALA A 165 -5.16 -10.68 -12.84
C ALA A 165 -5.87 -11.93 -12.25
N LEU A 166 -5.63 -13.11 -12.79
CA LEU A 166 -6.20 -14.38 -12.33
C LEU A 166 -5.27 -15.13 -11.34
N TRP A 167 -4.12 -14.59 -11.03
CA TRP A 167 -3.11 -15.13 -10.10
C TRP A 167 -2.94 -14.15 -8.94
#